data_815180b60457e8ad8e9486175e41f27d
#
_entry.id   815180b60457e8ad8e9486175e41f27d
#
_cell.length_a   1.000
_cell.length_b   1.000
_cell.length_c   1.000
_cell.angle_alpha   90.00
_cell.angle_beta   90.00
_cell.angle_gamma   90.00
#
_symmetry.space_group_name_H-M   'P 1'
#
loop_
_entity.id
_entity.type
_entity.pdbx_description
1 polymer ?
#
loop_
_entity_poly.entity_id
_entity_poly.type
_entity_poly.pdbx_seq_one_letter_code
_entity_poly.pdbx_strand_id
1 'polypeptide(L)'
;MLEIGSLVDGKYKILNKIGQGGMSVVYLAMNERANKQWAIKEVRKDGVQNFEVVKQGLIVETDLLKKLDHPNLPSIIDVIDGDGSFLIVMDYIEGRHLESVIREYGAQDQADVIEWAKQLCDVLSYLHSRKPPIIYRDMKPSNVMLRQMESHAY
;
A
#
# COMPACT_ATOMS: atom_id res chain seq x y z
N MET A 1 17.08 -4.53 -5.73
CA MET A 1 16.34 -3.28 -5.96
C MET A 1 15.87 -3.24 -7.40
N LEU A 2 14.59 -2.94 -7.63
CA LEU A 2 14.08 -2.75 -8.98
C LEU A 2 14.68 -1.47 -9.58
N GLU A 3 15.01 -1.52 -10.87
CA GLU A 3 15.57 -0.36 -11.58
C GLU A 3 14.46 0.48 -12.20
N ILE A 4 14.61 1.81 -12.12
CA ILE A 4 13.70 2.74 -12.79
C ILE A 4 13.79 2.52 -14.31
N GLY A 5 12.64 2.44 -14.96
CA GLY A 5 12.52 2.14 -16.39
C GLY A 5 12.48 0.65 -16.73
N SER A 6 12.78 -0.24 -15.78
CA SER A 6 12.68 -1.69 -16.00
C SER A 6 11.22 -2.15 -16.04
N LEU A 7 11.01 -3.28 -16.71
CA LEU A 7 9.70 -3.91 -16.86
C LEU A 7 9.62 -5.13 -15.96
N VAL A 8 8.66 -5.11 -15.04
CA VAL A 8 8.40 -6.22 -14.11
C VAL A 8 7.27 -7.08 -14.67
N ASP A 9 7.47 -8.39 -14.67
CA ASP A 9 6.51 -9.39 -15.15
C ASP A 9 5.96 -9.07 -16.57
N GLY A 10 6.78 -8.41 -17.39
CA GLY A 10 6.39 -8.05 -18.75
C GLY A 10 5.28 -6.98 -18.86
N LYS A 11 4.80 -6.41 -17.77
CA LYS A 11 3.64 -5.50 -17.77
C LYS A 11 3.82 -4.22 -16.96
N TYR A 12 4.61 -4.21 -15.90
CA TYR A 12 4.71 -3.06 -14.99
C TYR A 12 6.05 -2.34 -15.19
N LYS A 13 5.99 -1.15 -15.77
CA LYS A 13 7.17 -0.30 -15.91
C LYS A 13 7.40 0.50 -14.64
N ILE A 14 8.57 0.36 -14.06
CA ILE A 14 8.95 1.10 -12.85
C ILE A 14 9.23 2.56 -13.19
N LEU A 15 8.48 3.47 -12.61
CA LEU A 15 8.60 4.91 -12.85
C LEU A 15 9.46 5.60 -11.80
N ASN A 16 9.15 5.40 -10.53
CA ASN A 16 9.79 6.07 -9.40
C ASN A 16 9.77 5.19 -8.16
N LYS A 17 10.71 5.48 -7.25
CA LYS A 17 10.66 4.99 -5.88
C LYS A 17 9.85 6.00 -5.05
N ILE A 18 8.82 5.53 -4.36
CA ILE A 18 7.90 6.37 -3.59
C ILE A 18 7.92 6.12 -2.08
N GLY A 19 8.57 5.06 -1.64
CA GLY A 19 8.70 4.74 -0.22
C GLY A 19 9.82 3.75 0.06
N GLN A 20 10.31 3.75 1.29
CA GLN A 20 11.30 2.79 1.75
C GLN A 20 11.10 2.52 3.24
N GLY A 21 11.02 1.24 3.60
CA GLY A 21 11.06 0.75 4.97
C GLY A 21 12.29 -0.12 5.24
N GLY A 22 12.36 -0.76 6.38
CA GLY A 22 13.50 -1.60 6.77
C GLY A 22 13.77 -2.76 5.80
N MET A 23 12.73 -3.50 5.41
CA MET A 23 12.82 -4.67 4.54
C MET A 23 12.13 -4.48 3.18
N SER A 24 11.49 -3.36 2.96
CA SER A 24 10.68 -3.13 1.77
C SER A 24 10.94 -1.79 1.10
N VAL A 25 10.76 -1.77 -0.20
CA VAL A 25 10.78 -0.56 -1.02
C VAL A 25 9.49 -0.53 -1.83
N VAL A 26 8.86 0.63 -1.91
CA VAL A 26 7.63 0.84 -2.68
C VAL A 26 7.94 1.69 -3.91
N TYR A 27 7.48 1.24 -5.06
CA TYR A 27 7.66 1.90 -6.35
C TYR A 27 6.31 2.30 -6.94
N LEU A 28 6.31 3.41 -7.65
CA LEU A 28 5.25 3.73 -8.60
C LEU A 28 5.56 3.00 -9.91
N ALA A 29 4.58 2.29 -10.43
CA ALA A 29 4.69 1.58 -11.69
C ALA A 29 3.51 1.89 -12.62
N MET A 30 3.71 1.72 -13.90
CA MET A 30 2.72 1.92 -14.95
C MET A 30 2.49 0.63 -15.72
N ASN A 31 1.26 0.19 -15.80
CA ASN A 31 0.86 -0.76 -16.85
C ASN A 31 0.48 0.03 -18.09
N GLU A 32 1.36 0.07 -19.08
CA GLU A 32 1.17 0.88 -20.30
C GLU A 32 -0.03 0.41 -21.14
N ARG A 33 -0.34 -0.89 -21.12
CA ARG A 33 -1.51 -1.42 -21.86
C ARG A 33 -2.83 -1.00 -21.23
N ALA A 34 -2.88 -0.99 -19.90
CA ALA A 34 -4.07 -0.55 -19.16
C ALA A 34 -4.10 0.97 -18.95
N ASN A 35 -3.01 1.67 -19.26
CA ASN A 35 -2.82 3.09 -18.95
C ASN A 35 -3.15 3.41 -17.50
N LYS A 36 -2.67 2.57 -16.58
CA LYS A 36 -2.99 2.67 -15.16
C LYS A 36 -1.73 2.55 -14.29
N GLN A 37 -1.67 3.39 -13.28
CA GLN A 37 -0.61 3.39 -12.28
C GLN A 37 -0.92 2.44 -11.13
N TRP A 38 0.12 1.78 -10.62
CA TRP A 38 0.08 0.85 -9.50
C TRP A 38 1.21 1.13 -8.53
N ALA A 39 1.05 0.74 -7.29
CA ALA A 39 2.14 0.66 -6.33
C ALA A 39 2.68 -0.76 -6.28
N ILE A 40 4.00 -0.92 -6.36
CA ILE A 40 4.67 -2.22 -6.20
C ILE A 40 5.52 -2.17 -4.96
N LYS A 41 5.22 -3.03 -4.00
CA LYS A 41 6.01 -3.22 -2.79
C LYS A 41 6.95 -4.40 -3.00
N GLU A 42 8.25 -4.12 -2.97
CA GLU A 42 9.31 -5.14 -3.01
C GLU A 42 9.75 -5.48 -1.60
N VAL A 43 9.59 -6.72 -1.20
CA VAL A 43 10.18 -7.28 0.02
C VAL A 43 11.41 -8.07 -0.38
N ARG A 44 12.58 -7.65 0.12
CA ARG A 44 13.88 -8.16 -0.33
C ARG A 44 14.45 -9.20 0.63
N LYS A 45 15.24 -10.10 0.06
CA LYS A 45 16.00 -11.13 0.79
C LYS A 45 17.14 -10.56 1.62
N ASP A 46 17.69 -9.41 1.21
CA ASP A 46 18.92 -8.86 1.81
C ASP A 46 18.72 -8.52 3.29
N GLY A 47 19.57 -9.09 4.14
CA GLY A 47 19.56 -8.85 5.58
C GLY A 47 18.49 -9.61 6.37
N VAL A 48 17.75 -10.52 5.75
CA VAL A 48 16.73 -11.34 6.42
C VAL A 48 17.26 -12.76 6.61
N GLN A 49 17.41 -13.19 7.88
CA GLN A 49 17.64 -14.59 8.17
C GLN A 49 16.38 -15.40 7.88
N ASN A 50 16.54 -16.54 7.21
CA ASN A 50 15.43 -17.42 6.83
C ASN A 50 14.36 -16.74 5.95
N PHE A 51 14.79 -16.08 4.86
CA PHE A 51 13.89 -15.43 3.92
C PHE A 51 12.73 -16.30 3.44
N GLU A 52 12.97 -17.59 3.22
CA GLU A 52 11.92 -18.53 2.80
C GLU A 52 10.78 -18.64 3.84
N VAL A 53 11.10 -18.62 5.13
CA VAL A 53 10.08 -18.65 6.20
C VAL A 53 9.29 -17.33 6.22
N VAL A 54 9.98 -16.20 6.11
CA VAL A 54 9.35 -14.89 6.03
C VAL A 54 8.47 -14.79 4.78
N LYS A 55 8.94 -15.27 3.64
CA LYS A 55 8.22 -15.32 2.39
C LYS A 55 6.94 -16.16 2.48
N GLN A 56 7.00 -17.35 3.08
CA GLN A 56 5.81 -18.18 3.30
C GLN A 56 4.77 -17.46 4.18
N GLY A 57 5.21 -16.80 5.23
CA GLY A 57 4.32 -15.96 6.04
C GLY A 57 3.66 -14.83 5.25
N LEU A 58 4.43 -14.16 4.38
CA LEU A 58 3.92 -13.11 3.49
C LEU A 58 2.92 -13.63 2.47
N ILE A 59 3.14 -14.81 1.91
CA ILE A 59 2.21 -15.46 0.97
C ILE A 59 0.86 -15.71 1.66
N VAL A 60 0.87 -16.29 2.85
CA VAL A 60 -0.36 -16.57 3.61
C VAL A 60 -1.10 -15.27 3.96
N GLU A 61 -0.38 -14.26 4.44
CA GLU A 61 -0.94 -12.95 4.77
C GLU A 61 -1.53 -12.29 3.52
N THR A 62 -0.79 -12.30 2.42
CA THR A 62 -1.22 -11.67 1.17
C THR A 62 -2.45 -12.37 0.57
N ASP A 63 -2.53 -13.70 0.65
CA ASP A 63 -3.70 -14.44 0.21
C ASP A 63 -4.96 -14.08 1.00
N LEU A 64 -4.80 -13.77 2.27
CA LEU A 64 -5.89 -13.25 3.10
C LEU A 64 -6.28 -11.82 2.69
N LEU A 65 -5.29 -10.95 2.50
CA LEU A 65 -5.50 -9.55 2.14
C LEU A 65 -6.07 -9.35 0.73
N LYS A 66 -5.78 -10.25 -0.21
CA LYS A 66 -6.36 -10.24 -1.58
C LYS A 66 -7.90 -10.33 -1.59
N LYS A 67 -8.49 -10.89 -0.55
CA LYS A 67 -9.94 -11.06 -0.44
C LYS A 67 -10.65 -9.82 0.11
N LEU A 68 -9.91 -8.82 0.57
CA LEU A 68 -10.45 -7.60 1.11
C LEU A 68 -10.93 -6.67 -0.02
N ASP A 69 -12.12 -6.13 0.16
CA ASP A 69 -12.71 -5.14 -0.72
C ASP A 69 -13.39 -4.06 0.12
N HIS A 70 -12.75 -2.90 0.20
CA HIS A 70 -13.24 -1.76 0.97
C HIS A 70 -12.72 -0.45 0.32
N PRO A 71 -13.56 0.59 0.17
CA PRO A 71 -13.17 1.82 -0.51
C PRO A 71 -12.00 2.58 0.13
N ASN A 72 -11.76 2.37 1.42
CA ASN A 72 -10.66 3.00 2.16
C ASN A 72 -9.46 2.06 2.41
N LEU A 73 -9.40 0.93 1.73
CA LEU A 73 -8.25 0.04 1.70
C LEU A 73 -7.73 -0.12 0.27
N PRO A 74 -6.39 -0.03 0.05
CA PRO A 74 -5.83 -0.38 -1.25
C PRO A 74 -6.04 -1.86 -1.52
N SER A 75 -6.51 -2.18 -2.72
CA SER A 75 -6.66 -3.58 -3.16
C SER A 75 -5.33 -4.14 -3.64
N ILE A 76 -5.05 -5.38 -3.29
CA ILE A 76 -3.94 -6.16 -3.86
C ILE A 76 -4.44 -6.80 -5.16
N ILE A 77 -3.75 -6.53 -6.27
CA ILE A 77 -4.17 -6.99 -7.59
C ILE A 77 -3.29 -8.11 -8.15
N ASP A 78 -2.06 -8.21 -7.70
CA ASP A 78 -1.12 -9.21 -8.18
C ASP A 78 -0.03 -9.47 -7.15
N VAL A 79 0.55 -10.68 -7.21
CA VAL A 79 1.70 -11.07 -6.40
C VAL A 79 2.69 -11.77 -7.30
N ILE A 80 3.94 -11.31 -7.28
CA ILE A 80 4.99 -11.84 -8.13
C ILE A 80 6.06 -12.42 -7.21
N ASP A 81 6.23 -13.74 -7.31
CA ASP A 81 7.24 -14.49 -6.56
C ASP A 81 8.50 -14.64 -7.41
N GLY A 82 9.56 -13.98 -7.05
CA GLY A 82 10.86 -14.04 -7.72
C GLY A 82 11.94 -14.72 -6.87
N ASP A 83 13.08 -15.05 -7.50
CA ASP A 83 14.17 -15.81 -6.87
C ASP A 83 14.92 -15.10 -5.73
N GLY A 84 14.64 -13.86 -5.46
CA GLY A 84 15.32 -13.11 -4.38
C GLY A 84 14.48 -11.98 -3.84
N SER A 85 13.24 -11.90 -4.27
CA SER A 85 12.31 -10.87 -3.84
C SER A 85 10.86 -11.36 -3.95
N PHE A 86 10.00 -10.73 -3.19
CA PHE A 86 8.57 -10.94 -3.23
C PHE A 86 7.91 -9.59 -3.53
N LEU A 87 7.14 -9.52 -4.61
CA LEU A 87 6.52 -8.30 -5.08
C LEU A 87 5.01 -8.35 -4.87
N ILE A 88 4.48 -7.29 -4.30
CA ILE A 88 3.03 -7.11 -4.12
C ILE A 88 2.60 -5.91 -4.95
N VAL A 89 1.71 -6.13 -5.91
CA VAL A 89 1.12 -5.08 -6.74
C VAL A 89 -0.22 -4.69 -6.17
N MET A 90 -0.40 -3.40 -5.88
CA MET A 90 -1.60 -2.88 -5.24
C MET A 90 -2.01 -1.54 -5.84
N ASP A 91 -3.20 -1.08 -5.48
CA ASP A 91 -3.67 0.25 -5.84
C ASP A 91 -2.64 1.32 -5.48
N TYR A 92 -2.37 2.22 -6.42
CA TYR A 92 -1.66 3.47 -6.13
C TYR A 92 -2.67 4.52 -5.65
N ILE A 93 -2.44 5.03 -4.46
CA ILE A 93 -3.26 6.08 -3.88
C ILE A 93 -2.54 7.41 -4.08
N GLU A 94 -3.08 8.24 -4.96
CA GLU A 94 -2.58 9.59 -5.16
C GLU A 94 -3.03 10.48 -4.00
N GLY A 95 -2.07 11.08 -3.31
CA GLY A 95 -2.32 11.89 -2.12
C GLY A 95 -1.10 12.03 -1.24
N ARG A 96 -1.33 12.39 0.01
CA ARG A 96 -0.26 12.60 1.00
C ARG A 96 -0.50 11.75 2.25
N HIS A 97 0.57 11.27 2.85
CA HIS A 97 0.51 10.69 4.18
C HIS A 97 0.04 11.73 5.22
N LEU A 98 -0.86 11.33 6.09
CA LEU A 98 -1.35 12.21 7.16
C LEU A 98 -0.22 12.74 8.03
N GLU A 99 0.81 11.94 8.31
CA GLU A 99 2.00 12.37 9.03
C GLU A 99 2.68 13.57 8.36
N SER A 100 2.84 13.53 7.03
CA SER A 100 3.44 14.63 6.27
C SER A 100 2.59 15.90 6.32
N VAL A 101 1.28 15.76 6.26
CA VAL A 101 0.34 16.88 6.36
C VAL A 101 0.42 17.54 7.76
N ILE A 102 0.43 16.75 8.82
CA ILE A 102 0.56 17.25 10.18
C ILE A 102 1.91 17.95 10.39
N ARG A 103 2.99 17.38 9.83
CA ARG A 103 4.33 17.96 9.94
C ARG A 103 4.43 19.32 9.27
N GLU A 104 3.80 19.49 8.11
CA GLU A 104 3.86 20.72 7.32
C GLU A 104 2.88 21.79 7.81
N TYR A 105 1.66 21.42 8.15
CA TYR A 105 0.57 22.36 8.47
C TYR A 105 0.16 22.36 9.95
N GLY A 106 0.67 21.44 10.76
CA GLY A 106 0.33 21.34 12.18
C GLY A 106 -1.03 20.70 12.43
N ALA A 107 -1.70 21.16 13.48
CA ALA A 107 -3.01 20.64 13.85
C ALA A 107 -4.04 20.85 12.75
N GLN A 108 -4.89 19.84 12.53
CA GLN A 108 -5.93 19.81 11.51
C GLN A 108 -7.27 20.25 12.10
N ASP A 109 -8.17 20.71 11.23
CA ASP A 109 -9.52 21.08 11.63
C ASP A 109 -10.27 19.92 12.25
N GLN A 110 -10.99 20.18 13.33
CA GLN A 110 -11.77 19.16 14.05
C GLN A 110 -12.77 18.44 13.12
N ALA A 111 -13.42 19.16 12.23
CA ALA A 111 -14.38 18.57 11.30
C ALA A 111 -13.72 17.53 10.36
N ASP A 112 -12.54 17.84 9.84
CA ASP A 112 -11.78 16.93 8.97
C ASP A 112 -11.31 15.69 9.74
N VAL A 113 -10.77 15.88 10.95
CA VAL A 113 -10.30 14.78 11.80
C VAL A 113 -11.45 13.84 12.16
N ILE A 114 -12.63 14.36 12.46
CA ILE A 114 -13.82 13.56 12.74
C ILE A 114 -14.22 12.73 11.52
N GLU A 115 -14.21 13.32 10.33
CA GLU A 115 -14.54 12.63 9.08
C GLU A 115 -13.54 11.50 8.80
N TRP A 116 -12.25 11.75 8.91
CA TRP A 116 -11.22 10.72 8.76
C TRP A 116 -11.36 9.61 9.81
N ALA A 117 -11.64 9.98 11.06
CA ALA A 117 -11.86 9.00 12.13
C ALA A 117 -13.05 8.09 11.83
N LYS A 118 -14.15 8.61 11.30
CA LYS A 118 -15.31 7.81 10.87
C LYS A 118 -14.94 6.83 9.78
N GLN A 119 -14.18 7.25 8.76
CA GLN A 119 -13.72 6.38 7.68
C GLN A 119 -12.79 5.29 8.20
N LEU A 120 -11.86 5.61 9.09
CA LEU A 120 -10.97 4.63 9.71
C LEU A 120 -11.72 3.63 10.62
N CYS A 121 -12.70 4.09 11.38
CA CYS A 121 -13.57 3.21 12.17
C CYS A 121 -14.36 2.26 11.27
N ASP A 122 -14.82 2.72 10.12
CA ASP A 122 -15.53 1.88 9.14
C ASP A 122 -14.61 0.78 8.59
N VAL A 123 -13.36 1.11 8.25
CA VAL A 123 -12.33 0.12 7.88
C VAL A 123 -12.10 -0.90 8.98
N LEU A 124 -11.89 -0.45 10.21
CA LEU A 124 -11.66 -1.35 11.35
C LEU A 124 -12.86 -2.26 11.60
N SER A 125 -14.08 -1.75 11.51
CA SER A 125 -15.31 -2.54 11.62
C SER A 125 -15.36 -3.62 10.53
N TYR A 126 -15.02 -3.25 9.30
CA TYR A 126 -14.95 -4.20 8.19
C TYR A 126 -13.92 -5.30 8.45
N LEU A 127 -12.69 -4.95 8.86
CA LEU A 127 -11.63 -5.92 9.16
C LEU A 127 -12.00 -6.85 10.31
N HIS A 128 -12.58 -6.31 11.39
CA HIS A 128 -13.00 -7.10 12.55
C HIS A 128 -14.18 -8.02 12.24
N SER A 129 -15.00 -7.70 11.25
CA SER A 129 -16.14 -8.54 10.82
C SER A 129 -15.75 -9.70 9.92
N ARG A 130 -14.50 -9.76 9.45
CA ARG A 130 -14.01 -10.87 8.63
C ARG A 130 -13.93 -12.16 9.44
N LYS A 131 -13.95 -13.29 8.78
CA LYS A 131 -13.84 -14.62 9.41
C LYS A 131 -12.64 -15.37 8.83
N PRO A 132 -11.52 -15.47 9.56
CA PRO A 132 -11.30 -14.94 10.92
C PRO A 132 -11.16 -13.40 10.92
N PRO A 133 -11.39 -12.76 12.08
CA PRO A 133 -11.19 -11.32 12.21
C PRO A 133 -9.74 -10.90 11.92
N ILE A 134 -9.60 -9.77 11.23
CA ILE A 134 -8.29 -9.19 10.91
C ILE A 134 -8.05 -8.02 11.83
N ILE A 135 -6.92 -8.05 12.54
CA ILE A 135 -6.49 -6.99 13.43
C ILE A 135 -5.38 -6.20 12.76
N TYR A 136 -5.59 -4.91 12.57
CA TYR A 136 -4.66 -4.07 11.81
C TYR A 136 -3.30 -3.86 12.50
N ARG A 137 -3.23 -3.67 13.79
CA ARG A 137 -2.03 -3.56 14.66
C ARG A 137 -1.14 -2.34 14.49
N ASP A 138 -1.17 -1.62 13.39
CA ASP A 138 -0.23 -0.52 13.10
C ASP A 138 -0.93 0.75 12.61
N MET A 139 -2.01 1.14 13.31
CA MET A 139 -2.74 2.37 13.00
C MET A 139 -1.94 3.58 13.49
N LYS A 140 -1.43 4.36 12.55
CA LYS A 140 -0.65 5.58 12.81
C LYS A 140 -0.71 6.54 11.63
N PRO A 141 -0.42 7.84 11.80
CA PRO A 141 -0.53 8.84 10.72
C PRO A 141 0.33 8.54 9.49
N SER A 142 1.46 7.86 9.64
CA SER A 142 2.30 7.45 8.51
C SER A 142 1.68 6.36 7.64
N ASN A 143 0.68 5.64 8.13
CA ASN A 143 -0.06 4.59 7.42
C ASN A 143 -1.43 5.04 6.91
N VAL A 144 -1.76 6.31 7.04
CA VAL A 144 -3.00 6.91 6.55
C VAL A 144 -2.67 7.82 5.38
N MET A 145 -3.30 7.57 4.23
CA MET A 145 -3.18 8.40 3.04
C MET A 145 -4.43 9.27 2.90
N LEU A 146 -4.22 10.58 2.81
CA LEU A 146 -5.26 11.51 2.41
C LEU A 146 -5.27 11.58 0.88
N ARG A 147 -6.33 11.08 0.27
CA ARG A 147 -6.50 11.14 -1.19
C ARG A 147 -6.54 12.59 -1.65
N GLN A 148 -5.89 12.85 -2.76
CA GLN A 148 -6.09 14.10 -3.48
C GLN A 148 -7.51 14.09 -4.04
N MET A 149 -8.38 14.97 -3.50
CA MET A 149 -9.68 15.21 -4.11
C MET A 149 -9.43 15.87 -5.47
N GLU A 150 -9.94 15.29 -6.54
CA GLU A 150 -10.07 16.03 -7.79
C GLU A 150 -10.92 17.24 -7.48
N SER A 151 -10.31 18.42 -7.54
CA SER A 151 -11.08 19.64 -7.53
C SER A 151 -11.89 19.64 -8.83
N HIS A 152 -13.16 19.31 -8.75
CA HIS A 152 -14.07 19.64 -9.82
C HIS A 152 -14.12 21.16 -9.89
N ALA A 153 -13.30 21.72 -10.75
CA ALA A 153 -13.48 23.08 -11.19
C ALA A 153 -14.77 23.08 -12.01
N TYR A 154 -15.79 23.67 -11.45
CA TYR A 154 -16.97 24.08 -12.20
C TYR A 154 -16.64 25.35 -12.96
#